data_a2b07db818e245162d245ea7ba0ef6ba
#
_entry.id   a2b07db818e245162d245ea7ba0ef6ba
#
_cell.length_a   1.000
_cell.length_b   1.000
_cell.length_c   1.000
_cell.angle_alpha   90.00
_cell.angle_beta   90.00
_cell.angle_gamma   90.00
#
_symmetry.space_group_name_H-M   'P 1'
#
loop_
_entity.id
_entity.type
_entity.pdbx_description
1 polymer ?
#
loop_
_entity_poly.entity_id
_entity_poly.type
_entity_poly.pdbx_seq_one_letter_code
_entity_poly.pdbx_strand_id
1 'polypeptide(L)'
;MEAKYIVGIDLGTTNSALAQCDAALEEATGQIVVEQIPQLVNPNEVADRTLLPSFLYLPGELDFPKDSLALPWEPAPRFVVGELARKRGAESPSRLVASAKSWLCYAAVNRTAPILPWQAPEEVPKLSPVEASSQFLGYLRRVWDHHHAKGKPELALSEQDVLLTVPASFDEEARELTRRAAEQAGLKNVTLLEEPQAAFYAWLESQGDGWRKRVKVGDLVLVCDVGGGTTDFSLITVSEEGGELALKRVAVGEHILLGGDNMDLALARLLQQRLEANGHHIDIWQLHSLWHQCRLGKERLFEEPRSQKHPVALLGKGSKLVGGTIKTELTREDVKQALVEGFFPKVASSEMPARQRRIGFQELGLPYAADAAITKHLARFLSRQVQDSPELEKIRRGRNGLACPTHVLFNGGVMKAGVLRDRLIEVLNGWLHEEGFEPLGSREVLDAPDLEHAVARGAAYYGKARRGKGVRIRSGASRTYYVGIESALPAVPGLEAPLKALCVVPFGMEEGTEAKILDREFGLVVGEAAEFRFLSSSVRKQDQIGSLLEDWGDEIEELSPLEVTLKLEGQEGTVLPVRLESRVTEVGTLEVWCVSRDGAQRWKLELNIREKAA
;
A
#
# COMPACT_ATOMS: atom_id res chain seq x y z
N MET A 1 -17.69 10.80 -23.00
CA MET A 1 -18.85 9.87 -22.83
C MET A 1 -18.90 9.47 -21.38
N GLU A 2 -20.06 9.25 -20.81
CA GLU A 2 -20.18 8.79 -19.43
C GLU A 2 -19.76 7.33 -19.37
N ALA A 3 -18.92 6.97 -18.39
CA ALA A 3 -18.42 5.62 -18.23
C ALA A 3 -19.58 4.64 -17.95
N LYS A 4 -19.58 3.50 -18.63
CA LYS A 4 -20.61 2.47 -18.45
C LYS A 4 -20.38 1.66 -17.17
N TYR A 5 -19.13 1.44 -16.80
CA TYR A 5 -18.75 0.66 -15.64
C TYR A 5 -17.94 1.49 -14.64
N ILE A 6 -18.09 1.16 -13.38
CA ILE A 6 -17.20 1.58 -12.31
C ILE A 6 -16.35 0.38 -11.97
N VAL A 7 -15.02 0.55 -12.02
CA VAL A 7 -14.07 -0.55 -11.89
C VAL A 7 -13.12 -0.27 -10.74
N GLY A 8 -13.09 -1.15 -9.76
CA GLY A 8 -12.13 -1.14 -8.65
C GLY A 8 -10.97 -2.08 -8.94
N ILE A 9 -9.75 -1.57 -8.83
CA ILE A 9 -8.51 -2.34 -8.98
C ILE A 9 -7.77 -2.33 -7.65
N ASP A 10 -7.54 -3.50 -7.09
CA ASP A 10 -6.58 -3.69 -6.02
C ASP A 10 -5.24 -4.11 -6.63
N LEU A 11 -4.25 -3.21 -6.60
CA LEU A 11 -2.87 -3.53 -6.95
C LEU A 11 -2.12 -3.95 -5.70
N GLY A 12 -2.27 -5.21 -5.29
CA GLY A 12 -1.67 -5.71 -4.06
C GLY A 12 -0.19 -6.08 -4.20
N THR A 13 0.54 -6.12 -3.09
CA THR A 13 1.95 -6.54 -3.05
C THR A 13 2.13 -7.99 -3.51
N THR A 14 1.20 -8.86 -3.14
CA THR A 14 1.26 -10.31 -3.42
C THR A 14 0.25 -10.75 -4.47
N ASN A 15 -0.96 -10.20 -4.44
CA ASN A 15 -2.03 -10.48 -5.40
C ASN A 15 -2.72 -9.19 -5.79
N SER A 16 -3.19 -9.13 -7.03
CA SER A 16 -4.03 -8.05 -7.55
C SER A 16 -5.41 -8.58 -7.93
N ALA A 17 -6.43 -7.75 -7.79
CA ALA A 17 -7.81 -8.11 -8.08
C ALA A 17 -8.53 -7.00 -8.84
N LEU A 18 -9.61 -7.37 -9.52
CA LEU A 18 -10.45 -6.45 -10.29
C LEU A 18 -11.93 -6.75 -10.02
N ALA A 19 -12.68 -5.71 -9.64
CA ALA A 19 -14.12 -5.81 -9.43
C ALA A 19 -14.84 -4.68 -10.15
N GLN A 20 -16.10 -4.87 -10.50
CA GLN A 20 -16.86 -3.88 -11.27
C GLN A 20 -18.33 -3.88 -10.91
N CYS A 21 -18.99 -2.77 -11.21
CA CYS A 21 -20.44 -2.68 -11.29
C CYS A 21 -20.87 -1.76 -12.45
N ASP A 22 -22.10 -1.93 -12.92
CA ASP A 22 -22.68 -1.02 -13.91
C ASP A 22 -22.93 0.36 -13.27
N ALA A 23 -22.46 1.41 -13.93
CA ALA A 23 -22.57 2.79 -13.46
C ALA A 23 -24.02 3.30 -13.41
N ALA A 24 -24.92 2.73 -14.22
CA ALA A 24 -26.32 3.13 -14.29
C ALA A 24 -27.17 2.57 -13.15
N LEU A 25 -26.73 1.48 -12.47
CA LEU A 25 -27.48 0.88 -11.37
C LEU A 25 -27.72 1.87 -10.23
N GLU A 26 -28.91 1.89 -9.66
CA GLU A 26 -29.25 2.79 -8.53
C GLU A 26 -28.60 2.30 -7.23
N GLU A 27 -28.58 1.00 -7.00
CA GLU A 27 -27.95 0.37 -5.83
C GLU A 27 -26.79 -0.53 -6.26
N ALA A 28 -25.65 -0.42 -5.62
CA ALA A 28 -24.49 -1.29 -5.87
C ALA A 28 -24.44 -2.51 -4.94
N THR A 29 -25.26 -2.55 -3.88
CA THR A 29 -25.28 -3.63 -2.88
C THR A 29 -25.61 -4.96 -3.56
N GLY A 30 -24.71 -5.94 -3.39
CA GLY A 30 -24.85 -7.27 -3.96
C GLY A 30 -24.69 -7.38 -5.48
N GLN A 31 -24.32 -6.30 -6.17
CA GLN A 31 -24.18 -6.23 -7.63
C GLN A 31 -22.73 -6.02 -8.10
N ILE A 32 -21.79 -5.94 -7.16
CA ILE A 32 -20.37 -5.84 -7.50
C ILE A 32 -19.85 -7.23 -7.85
N VAL A 33 -19.34 -7.34 -9.07
CA VAL A 33 -18.82 -8.58 -9.65
C VAL A 33 -17.30 -8.55 -9.61
N VAL A 34 -16.68 -9.61 -9.06
CA VAL A 34 -15.24 -9.84 -9.16
C VAL A 34 -14.95 -10.48 -10.52
N GLU A 35 -14.00 -9.90 -11.25
CA GLU A 35 -13.64 -10.38 -12.58
C GLU A 35 -12.80 -11.65 -12.54
N GLN A 36 -13.03 -12.50 -13.52
CA GLN A 36 -12.16 -13.63 -13.81
C GLN A 36 -10.94 -13.13 -14.59
N ILE A 37 -9.77 -13.58 -14.20
CA ILE A 37 -8.49 -13.17 -14.77
C ILE A 37 -7.85 -14.41 -15.40
N PRO A 38 -8.03 -14.65 -16.71
CA PRO A 38 -7.32 -15.71 -17.42
C PRO A 38 -5.82 -15.48 -17.31
N GLN A 39 -5.08 -16.49 -16.87
CA GLN A 39 -3.63 -16.43 -16.71
C GLN A 39 -2.98 -17.78 -16.94
N LEU A 40 -1.73 -17.78 -17.35
CA LEU A 40 -0.94 -18.99 -17.48
C LEU A 40 -0.72 -19.65 -16.11
N VAL A 41 -1.12 -20.90 -15.99
CA VAL A 41 -0.86 -21.75 -14.81
C VAL A 41 0.25 -22.75 -15.05
N ASN A 42 0.44 -23.15 -16.30
CA ASN A 42 1.58 -23.91 -16.84
C ASN A 42 1.84 -23.46 -18.29
N PRO A 43 2.98 -23.80 -18.91
CA PRO A 43 3.18 -23.59 -20.34
C PRO A 43 2.04 -24.24 -21.16
N ASN A 44 1.45 -23.49 -22.10
CA ASN A 44 0.27 -23.86 -22.90
C ASN A 44 -1.04 -24.07 -22.12
N GLU A 45 -1.11 -23.71 -20.85
CA GLU A 45 -2.31 -23.88 -20.04
C GLU A 45 -2.73 -22.56 -19.42
N VAL A 46 -3.88 -22.05 -19.85
CA VAL A 46 -4.51 -20.84 -19.31
C VAL A 46 -5.69 -21.28 -18.44
N ALA A 47 -5.79 -20.69 -17.24
CA ALA A 47 -6.93 -20.92 -16.35
C ALA A 47 -7.45 -19.58 -15.79
N ASP A 48 -8.74 -19.51 -15.56
CA ASP A 48 -9.40 -18.38 -14.94
C ASP A 48 -9.17 -18.39 -13.43
N ARG A 49 -8.83 -17.24 -12.87
CA ARG A 49 -8.67 -16.99 -11.44
C ARG A 49 -9.33 -15.67 -11.09
N THR A 50 -9.69 -15.48 -9.84
CA THR A 50 -10.19 -14.21 -9.32
C THR A 50 -9.08 -13.30 -8.80
N LEU A 51 -7.88 -13.85 -8.61
CA LEU A 51 -6.67 -13.13 -8.19
C LEU A 51 -5.57 -13.32 -9.22
N LEU A 52 -4.84 -12.24 -9.48
CA LEU A 52 -3.59 -12.24 -10.24
C LEU A 52 -2.42 -12.13 -9.27
N PRO A 53 -1.60 -13.18 -9.06
CA PRO A 53 -0.37 -13.04 -8.30
C PRO A 53 0.51 -11.92 -8.86
N SER A 54 0.89 -10.96 -8.03
CA SER A 54 1.70 -9.77 -8.40
C SER A 54 3.18 -10.15 -8.58
N PHE A 55 3.41 -11.13 -9.44
CA PHE A 55 4.74 -11.65 -9.81
C PHE A 55 4.92 -11.52 -11.31
N LEU A 56 6.13 -11.11 -11.70
CA LEU A 56 6.51 -10.98 -13.10
C LEU A 56 7.85 -11.73 -13.31
N TYR A 57 7.86 -12.64 -14.25
CA TYR A 57 9.05 -13.42 -14.61
C TYR A 57 9.59 -12.96 -15.97
N LEU A 58 10.90 -12.78 -16.03
CA LEU A 58 11.63 -12.38 -17.24
C LEU A 58 12.22 -13.63 -17.91
N PRO A 59 11.54 -14.20 -18.93
CA PRO A 59 12.00 -15.44 -19.56
C PRO A 59 13.38 -15.30 -20.20
N GLY A 60 14.23 -16.30 -20.00
CA GLY A 60 15.40 -16.53 -20.84
C GLY A 60 15.02 -17.29 -22.12
N GLU A 61 15.92 -17.31 -23.10
CA GLU A 61 15.68 -17.93 -24.41
C GLU A 61 15.28 -19.42 -24.34
N LEU A 62 15.74 -20.12 -23.31
CA LEU A 62 15.53 -21.57 -23.13
C LEU A 62 14.58 -21.93 -21.99
N ASP A 63 13.97 -20.95 -21.33
CA ASP A 63 13.14 -21.20 -20.15
C ASP A 63 11.80 -21.88 -20.49
N PHE A 64 11.29 -21.63 -21.69
CA PHE A 64 10.00 -22.14 -22.14
C PHE A 64 10.04 -22.64 -23.59
N PRO A 65 9.24 -23.65 -23.93
CA PRO A 65 9.05 -24.04 -25.31
C PRO A 65 8.51 -22.88 -26.15
N LYS A 66 8.87 -22.86 -27.43
CA LYS A 66 8.37 -21.82 -28.35
C LYS A 66 6.84 -21.82 -28.37
N ASP A 67 6.26 -20.63 -28.40
CA ASP A 67 4.82 -20.35 -28.45
C ASP A 67 4.00 -20.88 -27.25
N SER A 68 4.65 -21.39 -26.20
CA SER A 68 3.97 -21.96 -25.02
C SER A 68 3.46 -20.94 -24.01
N LEU A 69 3.74 -19.64 -24.23
CA LEU A 69 3.32 -18.55 -23.36
C LEU A 69 2.14 -17.74 -23.92
N ALA A 70 1.51 -18.21 -24.99
CA ALA A 70 0.41 -17.49 -25.63
C ALA A 70 -0.78 -17.26 -24.70
N LEU A 71 -1.29 -16.05 -24.72
CA LEU A 71 -2.51 -15.60 -24.05
C LEU A 71 -3.58 -15.27 -25.10
N PRO A 72 -4.87 -15.27 -24.77
CA PRO A 72 -5.95 -14.99 -25.72
C PRO A 72 -5.82 -13.65 -26.45
N TRP A 73 -5.18 -12.66 -25.83
CA TRP A 73 -4.94 -11.31 -26.38
C TRP A 73 -3.50 -11.04 -26.80
N GLU A 74 -2.55 -11.92 -26.48
CA GLU A 74 -1.12 -11.72 -26.72
C GLU A 74 -0.43 -13.06 -27.04
N PRO A 75 -0.16 -13.34 -28.32
CA PRO A 75 0.39 -14.63 -28.74
C PRO A 75 1.85 -14.85 -28.31
N ALA A 76 2.62 -13.77 -28.08
CA ALA A 76 4.04 -13.85 -27.73
C ALA A 76 4.38 -12.80 -26.64
N PRO A 77 3.96 -13.01 -25.39
CA PRO A 77 4.22 -12.06 -24.32
C PRO A 77 5.72 -11.99 -24.00
N ARG A 78 6.21 -10.77 -23.81
CA ARG A 78 7.60 -10.52 -23.41
C ARG A 78 7.88 -10.98 -21.97
N PHE A 79 6.86 -10.92 -21.12
CA PHE A 79 6.94 -11.25 -19.71
C PHE A 79 5.86 -12.28 -19.36
N VAL A 80 6.13 -13.09 -18.36
CA VAL A 80 5.10 -13.94 -17.75
C VAL A 80 4.61 -13.25 -16.48
N VAL A 81 3.30 -13.11 -16.33
CA VAL A 81 2.67 -12.48 -15.15
C VAL A 81 1.76 -13.50 -14.47
N GLY A 82 1.64 -13.42 -13.15
CA GLY A 82 0.69 -14.22 -12.38
C GLY A 82 1.23 -15.57 -11.89
N GLU A 83 0.40 -16.61 -11.96
CA GLU A 83 0.66 -17.90 -11.32
C GLU A 83 1.89 -18.61 -11.88
N LEU A 84 2.04 -18.66 -13.20
CA LEU A 84 3.23 -19.26 -13.83
C LEU A 84 4.50 -18.48 -13.49
N ALA A 85 4.44 -17.15 -13.43
CA ALA A 85 5.59 -16.32 -13.01
C ALA A 85 6.03 -16.68 -11.59
N ARG A 86 5.09 -16.83 -10.67
CA ARG A 86 5.36 -17.23 -9.28
C ARG A 86 6.00 -18.62 -9.21
N LYS A 87 5.47 -19.59 -9.97
CA LYS A 87 6.01 -20.95 -10.02
C LYS A 87 7.44 -21.00 -10.58
N ARG A 88 7.67 -20.36 -11.73
CA ARG A 88 9.01 -20.33 -12.36
C ARG A 88 10.00 -19.51 -11.54
N GLY A 89 9.56 -18.45 -10.89
CA GLY A 89 10.39 -17.67 -9.99
C GLY A 89 10.91 -18.46 -8.79
N ALA A 90 10.16 -19.43 -8.30
CA ALA A 90 10.65 -20.35 -7.26
C ALA A 90 11.81 -21.23 -7.75
N GLU A 91 11.86 -21.51 -9.05
CA GLU A 91 12.92 -22.29 -9.70
C GLU A 91 14.10 -21.41 -10.18
N SER A 92 13.83 -20.15 -10.55
CA SER A 92 14.81 -19.17 -11.07
C SER A 92 14.60 -17.79 -10.44
N PRO A 93 14.92 -17.58 -9.14
CA PRO A 93 14.65 -16.34 -8.42
C PRO A 93 15.30 -15.09 -9.01
N SER A 94 16.46 -15.21 -9.65
CA SER A 94 17.17 -14.10 -10.28
C SER A 94 16.43 -13.46 -11.47
N ARG A 95 15.38 -14.11 -11.98
CA ARG A 95 14.53 -13.64 -13.07
C ARG A 95 13.12 -13.25 -12.63
N LEU A 96 12.87 -13.29 -11.32
CA LEU A 96 11.56 -12.98 -10.73
C LEU A 96 11.52 -11.57 -10.15
N VAL A 97 10.58 -10.75 -10.62
CA VAL A 97 10.19 -9.51 -9.97
C VAL A 97 9.04 -9.83 -8.99
N ALA A 98 9.28 -9.55 -7.73
CA ALA A 98 8.31 -9.65 -6.64
C ALA A 98 8.28 -8.33 -5.86
N SER A 99 7.19 -8.10 -5.12
CA SER A 99 7.03 -6.96 -4.21
C SER A 99 7.27 -5.58 -4.88
N ALA A 100 6.96 -5.44 -6.18
CA ALA A 100 7.16 -4.18 -6.91
C ALA A 100 6.48 -2.99 -6.22
N LYS A 101 5.30 -3.19 -5.63
CA LYS A 101 4.58 -2.18 -4.84
C LYS A 101 5.39 -1.69 -3.63
N SER A 102 6.06 -2.60 -2.91
CA SER A 102 6.91 -2.22 -1.76
C SER A 102 8.13 -1.40 -2.21
N TRP A 103 8.67 -1.68 -3.39
CA TRP A 103 9.76 -0.89 -3.96
C TRP A 103 9.32 0.53 -4.37
N LEU A 104 8.03 0.76 -4.68
CA LEU A 104 7.50 2.10 -4.92
C LEU A 104 7.53 3.00 -3.67
N CYS A 105 7.51 2.43 -2.46
CA CYS A 105 7.57 3.18 -1.20
C CYS A 105 8.99 3.39 -0.68
N TYR A 106 9.99 2.70 -1.22
CA TYR A 106 11.32 2.68 -0.63
C TYR A 106 12.16 3.87 -1.11
N ALA A 107 12.20 4.94 -0.31
CA ALA A 107 12.89 6.19 -0.64
C ALA A 107 14.42 6.08 -0.76
N ALA A 108 15.06 5.02 -0.22
CA ALA A 108 16.52 4.87 -0.29
C ALA A 108 17.05 4.36 -1.66
N VAL A 109 16.16 4.10 -2.62
CA VAL A 109 16.54 3.69 -3.98
C VAL A 109 15.91 4.63 -5.02
N ASN A 110 16.52 4.70 -6.20
CA ASN A 110 15.85 5.36 -7.32
C ASN A 110 14.70 4.49 -7.82
N ARG A 111 13.47 4.87 -7.48
CA ARG A 111 12.23 4.11 -7.74
C ARG A 111 11.87 4.05 -9.23
N THR A 112 12.49 4.90 -10.07
CA THR A 112 12.30 4.94 -11.53
C THR A 112 13.42 4.23 -12.29
N ALA A 113 14.52 3.88 -11.62
CA ALA A 113 15.64 3.16 -12.21
C ALA A 113 15.34 1.66 -12.40
N PRO A 114 15.94 0.99 -13.39
CA PRO A 114 15.77 -0.44 -13.63
C PRO A 114 16.52 -1.27 -12.60
N ILE A 115 15.94 -1.49 -11.43
CA ILE A 115 16.54 -2.19 -10.31
C ILE A 115 16.01 -3.61 -10.07
N LEU A 116 14.87 -3.98 -10.70
CA LEU A 116 14.19 -5.26 -10.49
C LEU A 116 14.37 -6.23 -11.66
N PRO A 117 14.64 -7.51 -11.43
CA PRO A 117 14.80 -8.18 -10.14
C PRO A 117 15.99 -7.65 -9.34
N TRP A 118 15.82 -7.45 -8.05
CA TRP A 118 16.86 -6.91 -7.18
C TRP A 118 18.08 -7.83 -7.13
N GLN A 119 19.28 -7.26 -7.28
CA GLN A 119 20.58 -7.98 -7.32
C GLN A 119 20.66 -9.08 -8.41
N ALA A 120 19.81 -9.04 -9.44
CA ALA A 120 19.94 -9.96 -10.55
C ALA A 120 21.28 -9.76 -11.29
N PRO A 121 21.85 -10.84 -11.88
CA PRO A 121 23.04 -10.76 -12.75
C PRO A 121 22.85 -9.76 -13.89
N GLU A 122 23.95 -9.22 -14.41
CA GLU A 122 23.93 -8.19 -15.48
C GLU A 122 23.24 -8.64 -16.77
N GLU A 123 23.30 -9.92 -17.08
CA GLU A 123 22.67 -10.51 -18.26
C GLU A 123 21.13 -10.61 -18.13
N VAL A 124 20.56 -10.41 -16.94
CA VAL A 124 19.12 -10.39 -16.74
C VAL A 124 18.60 -8.97 -16.99
N PRO A 125 17.63 -8.78 -17.91
CA PRO A 125 17.01 -7.48 -18.12
C PRO A 125 16.38 -6.98 -16.81
N LYS A 126 16.46 -5.68 -16.56
CA LYS A 126 15.88 -5.09 -15.37
C LYS A 126 14.73 -4.15 -15.72
N LEU A 127 13.81 -4.01 -14.80
CA LEU A 127 12.68 -3.09 -14.84
C LEU A 127 12.74 -2.16 -13.62
N SER A 128 12.19 -0.98 -13.76
CA SER A 128 11.90 -0.14 -12.60
C SER A 128 10.66 -0.66 -11.83
N PRO A 129 10.50 -0.31 -10.55
CA PRO A 129 9.27 -0.58 -9.81
C PRO A 129 8.00 -0.05 -10.51
N VAL A 130 8.10 1.11 -11.16
CA VAL A 130 7.01 1.72 -11.95
C VAL A 130 6.67 0.86 -13.16
N GLU A 131 7.67 0.44 -13.94
CA GLU A 131 7.46 -0.43 -15.10
C GLU A 131 6.87 -1.78 -14.69
N ALA A 132 7.35 -2.39 -13.60
CA ALA A 132 6.81 -3.65 -13.10
C ALA A 132 5.33 -3.50 -12.69
N SER A 133 4.99 -2.45 -11.97
CA SER A 133 3.60 -2.13 -11.59
C SER A 133 2.71 -1.86 -12.82
N SER A 134 3.26 -1.16 -13.82
CA SER A 134 2.60 -0.93 -15.11
C SER A 134 2.29 -2.24 -15.85
N GLN A 135 3.16 -3.27 -15.75
CA GLN A 135 2.88 -4.57 -16.36
C GLN A 135 1.68 -5.28 -15.71
N PHE A 136 1.54 -5.22 -14.39
CA PHE A 136 0.38 -5.79 -13.71
C PHE A 136 -0.91 -5.06 -14.10
N LEU A 137 -0.91 -3.73 -14.07
CA LEU A 137 -2.06 -2.93 -14.49
C LEU A 137 -2.39 -3.11 -15.96
N GLY A 138 -1.38 -3.18 -16.83
CA GLY A 138 -1.52 -3.46 -18.26
C GLY A 138 -2.10 -4.85 -18.52
N TYR A 139 -1.75 -5.84 -17.68
CA TYR A 139 -2.33 -7.18 -17.75
C TYR A 139 -3.83 -7.13 -17.44
N LEU A 140 -4.21 -6.51 -16.32
CA LEU A 140 -5.62 -6.36 -15.92
C LEU A 140 -6.42 -5.58 -16.98
N ARG A 141 -5.84 -4.55 -17.59
CA ARG A 141 -6.47 -3.82 -18.70
C ARG A 141 -6.73 -4.73 -19.90
N ARG A 142 -5.74 -5.54 -20.31
CA ARG A 142 -5.91 -6.47 -21.44
C ARG A 142 -6.95 -7.55 -21.15
N VAL A 143 -7.03 -8.04 -19.92
CA VAL A 143 -8.11 -8.96 -19.47
C VAL A 143 -9.47 -8.30 -19.64
N TRP A 144 -9.62 -7.09 -19.13
CA TRP A 144 -10.86 -6.33 -19.27
C TRP A 144 -11.25 -6.11 -20.72
N ASP A 145 -10.31 -5.61 -21.54
CA ASP A 145 -10.55 -5.31 -22.94
C ASP A 145 -10.94 -6.59 -23.72
N HIS A 146 -10.36 -7.72 -23.38
CA HIS A 146 -10.71 -9.03 -23.94
C HIS A 146 -12.14 -9.47 -23.56
N HIS A 147 -12.57 -9.26 -22.32
CA HIS A 147 -13.88 -9.68 -21.83
C HIS A 147 -15.01 -8.72 -22.24
N HIS A 148 -14.78 -7.42 -22.11
CA HIS A 148 -15.84 -6.40 -22.19
C HIS A 148 -15.77 -5.55 -23.45
N ALA A 149 -14.57 -5.08 -23.84
CA ALA A 149 -14.45 -4.20 -24.98
C ALA A 149 -14.77 -4.91 -26.31
N LYS A 150 -14.19 -6.09 -26.54
CA LYS A 150 -14.46 -6.90 -27.74
C LYS A 150 -14.47 -6.09 -29.03
N GLY A 151 -13.50 -5.15 -29.17
CA GLY A 151 -13.39 -4.25 -30.32
C GLY A 151 -14.27 -3.01 -30.28
N LYS A 152 -14.98 -2.74 -29.16
CA LYS A 152 -15.75 -1.50 -28.92
C LYS A 152 -14.92 -0.56 -28.04
N PRO A 153 -14.33 0.51 -28.60
CA PRO A 153 -13.44 1.40 -27.87
C PRO A 153 -14.07 2.01 -26.62
N GLU A 154 -15.37 2.33 -26.67
CA GLU A 154 -16.13 2.92 -25.56
C GLU A 154 -16.28 2.01 -24.34
N LEU A 155 -16.02 0.71 -24.50
CA LEU A 155 -16.02 -0.28 -23.41
C LEU A 155 -14.61 -0.65 -22.94
N ALA A 156 -13.56 -0.09 -23.54
CA ALA A 156 -12.19 -0.30 -23.07
C ALA A 156 -12.03 0.19 -21.63
N LEU A 157 -11.15 -0.43 -20.87
CA LEU A 157 -10.92 -0.08 -19.45
C LEU A 157 -10.50 1.40 -19.29
N SER A 158 -9.73 1.92 -20.26
CA SER A 158 -9.31 3.33 -20.29
C SER A 158 -10.44 4.35 -20.35
N GLU A 159 -11.63 3.92 -20.79
CA GLU A 159 -12.83 4.76 -20.94
C GLU A 159 -13.82 4.55 -19.78
N GLN A 160 -13.49 3.70 -18.81
CA GLN A 160 -14.32 3.44 -17.65
C GLN A 160 -13.91 4.31 -16.46
N ASP A 161 -14.74 4.36 -15.41
CA ASP A 161 -14.43 5.03 -14.14
C ASP A 161 -13.60 4.08 -13.28
N VAL A 162 -12.27 4.29 -13.26
CA VAL A 162 -11.33 3.37 -12.63
C VAL A 162 -10.86 3.90 -11.29
N LEU A 163 -11.08 3.13 -10.24
CA LEU A 163 -10.58 3.34 -8.88
C LEU A 163 -9.40 2.40 -8.63
N LEU A 164 -8.23 2.95 -8.36
CA LEU A 164 -7.02 2.18 -8.08
C LEU A 164 -6.63 2.36 -6.62
N THR A 165 -6.44 1.26 -5.89
CA THR A 165 -6.14 1.35 -4.46
C THR A 165 -4.66 1.46 -4.16
N VAL A 166 -4.36 2.21 -3.10
CA VAL A 166 -3.01 2.42 -2.56
C VAL A 166 -3.06 2.32 -1.03
N PRO A 167 -1.97 1.88 -0.37
CA PRO A 167 -1.88 1.95 1.08
C PRO A 167 -2.07 3.39 1.58
N ALA A 168 -2.75 3.55 2.72
CA ALA A 168 -2.90 4.87 3.33
C ALA A 168 -1.56 5.49 3.76
N SER A 169 -0.58 4.64 4.02
CA SER A 169 0.79 4.98 4.43
C SER A 169 1.71 5.42 3.29
N PHE A 170 1.26 5.32 2.00
CA PHE A 170 2.04 5.80 0.86
C PHE A 170 2.28 7.31 0.96
N ASP A 171 3.54 7.72 0.77
CA ASP A 171 3.89 9.12 0.56
C ASP A 171 3.37 9.60 -0.81
N GLU A 172 3.40 10.92 -1.02
CA GLU A 172 2.92 11.51 -2.28
C GLU A 172 3.73 11.04 -3.49
N GLU A 173 5.02 10.75 -3.30
CA GLU A 173 5.87 10.21 -4.35
C GLU A 173 5.39 8.81 -4.77
N ALA A 174 5.14 7.90 -3.82
CA ALA A 174 4.64 6.56 -4.13
C ALA A 174 3.25 6.61 -4.78
N ARG A 175 2.37 7.54 -4.37
CA ARG A 175 1.06 7.79 -4.99
C ARG A 175 1.22 8.23 -6.44
N GLU A 176 2.10 9.20 -6.69
CA GLU A 176 2.37 9.70 -8.05
C GLU A 176 3.01 8.63 -8.94
N LEU A 177 3.96 7.84 -8.41
CA LEU A 177 4.54 6.72 -9.15
C LEU A 177 3.51 5.64 -9.48
N THR A 178 2.54 5.40 -8.60
CA THR A 178 1.41 4.49 -8.88
C THR A 178 0.53 5.05 -10.00
N ARG A 179 0.24 6.36 -9.99
CA ARG A 179 -0.49 7.03 -11.07
C ARG A 179 0.26 6.93 -12.40
N ARG A 180 1.57 7.19 -12.40
CA ARG A 180 2.44 7.04 -13.57
C ARG A 180 2.46 5.61 -14.11
N ALA A 181 2.49 4.60 -13.22
CA ALA A 181 2.39 3.20 -13.62
C ALA A 181 1.05 2.90 -14.32
N ALA A 182 -0.06 3.47 -13.83
CA ALA A 182 -1.37 3.35 -14.45
C ALA A 182 -1.42 4.03 -15.83
N GLU A 183 -0.83 5.22 -15.97
CA GLU A 183 -0.73 5.92 -17.27
C GLU A 183 0.09 5.13 -18.29
N GLN A 184 1.24 4.58 -17.88
CA GLN A 184 2.05 3.70 -18.72
C GLN A 184 1.30 2.43 -19.12
N ALA A 185 0.41 1.93 -18.27
CA ALA A 185 -0.50 0.83 -18.59
C ALA A 185 -1.65 1.23 -19.54
N GLY A 186 -1.78 2.53 -19.87
CA GLY A 186 -2.84 3.07 -20.72
C GLY A 186 -4.12 3.46 -19.97
N LEU A 187 -4.06 3.58 -18.65
CA LEU A 187 -5.16 4.05 -17.79
C LEU A 187 -4.92 5.53 -17.43
N LYS A 188 -5.53 6.45 -18.18
CA LYS A 188 -5.25 7.90 -18.07
C LYS A 188 -6.03 8.59 -16.95
N ASN A 189 -7.22 8.12 -16.63
CA ASN A 189 -8.15 8.76 -15.70
C ASN A 189 -8.43 7.82 -14.51
N VAL A 190 -7.42 7.67 -13.65
CA VAL A 190 -7.53 6.80 -12.47
C VAL A 190 -7.73 7.66 -11.24
N THR A 191 -8.70 7.31 -10.42
CA THR A 191 -8.85 7.86 -9.07
C THR A 191 -8.15 6.95 -8.07
N LEU A 192 -7.26 7.50 -7.26
CA LEU A 192 -6.64 6.74 -6.17
C LEU A 192 -7.58 6.68 -4.96
N LEU A 193 -7.65 5.52 -4.31
CA LEU A 193 -8.41 5.30 -3.08
C LEU A 193 -7.53 4.55 -2.08
N GLU A 194 -7.61 4.92 -0.82
CA GLU A 194 -6.86 4.23 0.22
C GLU A 194 -7.45 2.85 0.55
N GLU A 195 -6.57 1.84 0.68
CA GLU A 195 -6.96 0.46 0.96
C GLU A 195 -7.84 0.30 2.22
N PRO A 196 -7.54 0.95 3.38
CA PRO A 196 -8.41 0.84 4.54
C PRO A 196 -9.80 1.45 4.33
N GLN A 197 -9.91 2.48 3.49
CA GLN A 197 -11.20 3.02 3.10
C GLN A 197 -11.94 2.04 2.19
N ALA A 198 -11.25 1.49 1.19
CA ALA A 198 -11.83 0.48 0.31
C ALA A 198 -12.33 -0.74 1.11
N ALA A 199 -11.54 -1.23 2.07
CA ALA A 199 -11.96 -2.32 2.95
C ALA A 199 -13.24 -1.97 3.74
N PHE A 200 -13.33 -0.74 4.23
CA PHE A 200 -14.52 -0.28 4.94
C PHE A 200 -15.74 -0.16 4.00
N TYR A 201 -15.54 0.32 2.77
CA TYR A 201 -16.58 0.37 1.74
C TYR A 201 -17.08 -1.03 1.35
N ALA A 202 -16.20 -2.03 1.31
CA ALA A 202 -16.62 -3.43 1.08
C ALA A 202 -17.48 -3.96 2.23
N TRP A 203 -17.15 -3.59 3.47
CA TRP A 203 -17.98 -3.91 4.61
C TRP A 203 -19.35 -3.23 4.50
N LEU A 204 -19.41 -1.92 4.17
CA LEU A 204 -20.67 -1.20 3.95
C LEU A 204 -21.51 -1.86 2.85
N GLU A 205 -20.89 -2.22 1.73
CA GLU A 205 -21.55 -2.94 0.62
C GLU A 205 -22.19 -4.25 1.11
N SER A 206 -21.45 -5.01 1.92
CA SER A 206 -21.93 -6.30 2.45
C SER A 206 -23.09 -6.18 3.44
N GLN A 207 -23.17 -5.06 4.17
CA GLN A 207 -24.21 -4.81 5.16
C GLN A 207 -25.47 -4.15 4.57
N GLY A 208 -25.38 -3.54 3.39
CA GLY A 208 -26.45 -2.70 2.87
C GLY A 208 -26.89 -1.68 3.92
N ASP A 209 -28.18 -1.42 4.07
CA ASP A 209 -28.68 -0.47 5.09
C ASP A 209 -28.50 -0.94 6.56
N GLY A 210 -28.11 -2.19 6.75
CA GLY A 210 -27.91 -2.77 8.09
C GLY A 210 -26.71 -2.16 8.85
N TRP A 211 -25.76 -1.53 8.17
CA TRP A 211 -24.57 -0.97 8.78
C TRP A 211 -24.86 0.08 9.86
N ARG A 212 -25.94 0.89 9.70
CA ARG A 212 -26.40 1.88 10.69
C ARG A 212 -26.82 1.29 12.05
N LYS A 213 -27.07 -0.02 12.10
CA LYS A 213 -27.36 -0.75 13.34
C LYS A 213 -26.12 -1.33 13.99
N ARG A 214 -24.99 -1.32 13.28
CA ARG A 214 -23.72 -1.89 13.72
C ARG A 214 -22.80 -0.84 14.30
N VAL A 215 -22.80 0.37 13.77
CA VAL A 215 -21.95 1.49 14.22
C VAL A 215 -22.81 2.72 14.52
N LYS A 216 -22.35 3.56 15.45
CA LYS A 216 -23.01 4.77 15.92
C LYS A 216 -22.03 5.93 16.04
N VAL A 217 -22.54 7.14 16.14
CA VAL A 217 -21.72 8.35 16.38
C VAL A 217 -20.87 8.17 17.64
N GLY A 218 -19.59 8.48 17.54
CA GLY A 218 -18.59 8.31 18.59
C GLY A 218 -17.87 6.97 18.57
N ASP A 219 -18.23 6.05 17.69
CA ASP A 219 -17.47 4.82 17.50
C ASP A 219 -16.12 5.09 16.83
N LEU A 220 -15.12 4.31 17.24
CA LEU A 220 -13.78 4.30 16.72
C LEU A 220 -13.49 2.92 16.15
N VAL A 221 -13.30 2.85 14.84
CA VAL A 221 -13.03 1.60 14.13
C VAL A 221 -11.54 1.49 13.83
N LEU A 222 -10.90 0.44 14.35
CA LEU A 222 -9.56 0.03 13.95
C LEU A 222 -9.66 -0.78 12.66
N VAL A 223 -9.05 -0.32 11.57
CA VAL A 223 -8.81 -1.12 10.39
C VAL A 223 -7.44 -1.77 10.53
N CYS A 224 -7.42 -3.09 10.53
CA CYS A 224 -6.22 -3.90 10.64
C CYS A 224 -6.02 -4.67 9.34
N ASP A 225 -5.13 -4.17 8.48
CA ASP A 225 -4.81 -4.77 7.20
C ASP A 225 -3.47 -5.50 7.28
N VAL A 226 -3.51 -6.84 7.20
CA VAL A 226 -2.32 -7.68 7.16
C VAL A 226 -2.31 -8.47 5.85
N GLY A 227 -1.59 -7.93 4.90
CA GLY A 227 -1.43 -8.50 3.57
C GLY A 227 -0.30 -9.52 3.48
N GLY A 228 0.05 -9.89 2.24
CA GLY A 228 1.18 -10.78 2.00
C GLY A 228 2.53 -10.16 2.32
N GLY A 229 2.74 -8.89 1.99
CA GLY A 229 4.02 -8.20 2.18
C GLY A 229 4.03 -7.13 3.26
N THR A 230 2.87 -6.62 3.66
CA THR A 230 2.75 -5.42 4.50
C THR A 230 1.69 -5.56 5.58
N THR A 231 1.84 -4.75 6.63
CA THR A 231 0.83 -4.53 7.67
C THR A 231 0.58 -3.04 7.79
N ASP A 232 -0.67 -2.64 7.68
CA ASP A 232 -1.11 -1.27 7.78
C ASP A 232 -2.26 -1.14 8.80
N PHE A 233 -2.21 -0.08 9.63
CA PHE A 233 -3.24 0.23 10.63
C PHE A 233 -3.85 1.60 10.35
N SER A 234 -5.16 1.72 10.50
CA SER A 234 -5.86 3.00 10.40
C SER A 234 -6.98 3.10 11.43
N LEU A 235 -7.30 4.32 11.86
CA LEU A 235 -8.45 4.60 12.71
C LEU A 235 -9.47 5.44 11.95
N ILE A 236 -10.73 5.01 11.98
CA ILE A 236 -11.86 5.70 11.38
C ILE A 236 -12.89 6.00 12.49
N THR A 237 -13.32 7.25 12.61
CA THR A 237 -14.41 7.63 13.52
C THR A 237 -15.74 7.68 12.78
N VAL A 238 -16.78 7.38 13.52
CA VAL A 238 -18.17 7.60 13.10
C VAL A 238 -18.65 8.92 13.69
N SER A 239 -19.01 9.87 12.84
CA SER A 239 -19.50 11.20 13.19
C SER A 239 -20.90 11.42 12.63
N GLU A 240 -21.49 12.56 12.93
CA GLU A 240 -22.75 13.01 12.35
C GLU A 240 -22.53 14.31 11.58
N GLU A 241 -22.97 14.35 10.34
CA GLU A 241 -22.95 15.54 9.49
C GLU A 241 -24.29 15.69 8.77
N GLY A 242 -24.89 16.87 8.89
CA GLY A 242 -26.18 17.14 8.25
C GLY A 242 -27.33 16.24 8.69
N GLY A 243 -27.23 15.60 9.86
CA GLY A 243 -28.23 14.65 10.36
C GLY A 243 -28.02 13.20 9.89
N GLU A 244 -26.95 12.93 9.17
CA GLU A 244 -26.56 11.58 8.72
C GLU A 244 -25.23 11.13 9.32
N LEU A 245 -25.05 9.80 9.45
CA LEU A 245 -23.79 9.24 9.90
C LEU A 245 -22.73 9.45 8.82
N ALA A 246 -21.61 10.05 9.22
CA ALA A 246 -20.42 10.26 8.41
C ALA A 246 -19.24 9.48 8.98
N LEU A 247 -18.34 9.06 8.12
CA LEU A 247 -17.13 8.33 8.47
C LEU A 247 -15.94 9.22 8.18
N LYS A 248 -15.03 9.35 9.15
CA LYS A 248 -13.81 10.15 9.01
C LYS A 248 -12.59 9.36 9.44
N ARG A 249 -11.58 9.26 8.56
CA ARG A 249 -10.29 8.70 8.93
C ARG A 249 -9.53 9.71 9.81
N VAL A 250 -9.12 9.30 10.99
CA VAL A 250 -8.47 10.15 12.00
C VAL A 250 -7.01 9.81 12.24
N ALA A 251 -6.58 8.60 11.88
CA ALA A 251 -5.18 8.21 12.04
C ALA A 251 -4.76 7.17 11.00
N VAL A 252 -3.48 7.21 10.63
CA VAL A 252 -2.79 6.25 9.75
C VAL A 252 -1.48 5.84 10.41
N GLY A 253 -1.18 4.54 10.40
CA GLY A 253 0.09 3.98 10.86
C GLY A 253 1.22 4.15 9.85
N GLU A 254 2.42 3.81 10.28
CA GLU A 254 3.56 3.66 9.39
C GLU A 254 3.34 2.46 8.46
N HIS A 255 3.94 2.51 7.26
CA HIS A 255 3.96 1.36 6.34
C HIS A 255 4.94 0.31 6.85
N ILE A 256 4.43 -0.83 7.31
CA ILE A 256 5.23 -1.87 7.95
C ILE A 256 5.47 -2.99 6.94
N LEU A 257 6.70 -3.17 6.48
CA LEU A 257 7.09 -4.29 5.62
C LEU A 257 7.17 -5.59 6.43
N LEU A 258 6.02 -6.12 6.76
CA LEU A 258 5.80 -7.31 7.55
C LEU A 258 4.45 -7.91 7.18
N GLY A 259 4.43 -9.16 6.74
CA GLY A 259 3.19 -9.81 6.30
C GLY A 259 3.35 -11.32 6.11
N GLY A 260 2.47 -11.90 5.30
CA GLY A 260 2.42 -13.33 5.04
C GLY A 260 3.71 -13.92 4.48
N ASP A 261 4.46 -13.15 3.67
CA ASP A 261 5.74 -13.59 3.09
C ASP A 261 6.81 -13.77 4.18
N ASN A 262 6.83 -12.91 5.21
CA ASN A 262 7.70 -13.07 6.38
C ASN A 262 7.33 -14.32 7.19
N MET A 263 6.02 -14.61 7.29
CA MET A 263 5.51 -15.81 7.97
C MET A 263 5.93 -17.07 7.22
N ASP A 264 5.82 -17.09 5.90
CA ASP A 264 6.24 -18.20 5.06
C ASP A 264 7.75 -18.46 5.18
N LEU A 265 8.55 -17.39 5.21
CA LEU A 265 9.99 -17.48 5.42
C LEU A 265 10.35 -18.00 6.81
N ALA A 266 9.64 -17.57 7.85
CA ALA A 266 9.85 -18.07 9.22
C ALA A 266 9.62 -19.58 9.30
N LEU A 267 8.55 -20.09 8.68
CA LEU A 267 8.27 -21.52 8.60
C LEU A 267 9.35 -22.27 7.78
N ALA A 268 9.80 -21.69 6.67
CA ALA A 268 10.86 -22.27 5.85
C ALA A 268 12.17 -22.39 6.62
N ARG A 269 12.53 -21.36 7.40
CA ARG A 269 13.73 -21.39 8.26
C ARG A 269 13.61 -22.41 9.39
N LEU A 270 12.43 -22.55 9.98
CA LEU A 270 12.17 -23.59 10.98
C LEU A 270 12.38 -25.00 10.40
N LEU A 271 11.83 -25.26 9.20
CA LEU A 271 12.04 -26.55 8.54
C LEU A 271 13.49 -26.74 8.09
N GLN A 272 14.17 -25.69 7.61
CA GLN A 272 15.61 -25.72 7.30
C GLN A 272 16.42 -26.17 8.50
N GLN A 273 16.26 -25.53 9.66
CA GLN A 273 16.96 -25.87 10.90
C GLN A 273 16.71 -27.34 11.29
N ARG A 274 15.46 -27.80 11.18
CA ARG A 274 15.11 -29.20 11.45
C ARG A 274 15.81 -30.18 10.50
N LEU A 275 15.88 -29.89 9.22
CA LEU A 275 16.56 -30.70 8.22
C LEU A 275 18.09 -30.69 8.42
N GLU A 276 18.68 -29.54 8.72
CA GLU A 276 20.11 -29.40 9.02
C GLU A 276 20.52 -30.17 10.29
N ALA A 277 19.67 -30.16 11.33
CA ALA A 277 19.87 -30.96 12.54
C ALA A 277 19.83 -32.48 12.25
N ASN A 278 19.13 -32.89 11.17
CA ASN A 278 19.09 -34.29 10.71
C ASN A 278 20.19 -34.60 9.67
N GLY A 279 21.19 -33.73 9.50
CA GLY A 279 22.36 -33.95 8.64
C GLY A 279 22.16 -33.60 7.17
N HIS A 280 21.09 -32.92 6.79
CA HIS A 280 20.89 -32.40 5.44
C HIS A 280 21.47 -31.00 5.33
N HIS A 281 22.17 -30.72 4.26
CA HIS A 281 22.58 -29.35 3.92
C HIS A 281 21.59 -28.74 2.94
N ILE A 282 20.97 -27.62 3.32
CA ILE A 282 19.95 -26.91 2.53
C ILE A 282 20.58 -25.67 1.91
N ASP A 283 20.69 -25.66 0.60
CA ASP A 283 21.18 -24.52 -0.14
C ASP A 283 20.09 -23.46 -0.38
N ILE A 284 20.48 -22.32 -0.96
CA ILE A 284 19.59 -21.20 -1.18
C ILE A 284 18.41 -21.54 -2.09
N TRP A 285 18.63 -22.37 -3.12
CA TRP A 285 17.59 -22.83 -4.04
C TRP A 285 16.56 -23.72 -3.33
N GLN A 286 17.05 -24.67 -2.50
CA GLN A 286 16.20 -25.52 -1.68
C GLN A 286 15.45 -24.72 -0.62
N LEU A 287 16.05 -23.66 -0.07
CA LEU A 287 15.35 -22.75 0.87
C LEU A 287 14.21 -22.01 0.16
N HIS A 288 14.39 -21.53 -1.06
CA HIS A 288 13.29 -20.92 -1.84
C HIS A 288 12.16 -21.93 -2.12
N SER A 289 12.50 -23.17 -2.42
CA SER A 289 11.51 -24.24 -2.59
C SER A 289 10.76 -24.52 -1.27
N LEU A 290 11.47 -24.55 -0.12
CA LEU A 290 10.85 -24.64 1.21
C LEU A 290 9.88 -23.48 1.45
N TRP A 291 10.30 -22.26 1.16
CA TRP A 291 9.49 -21.07 1.34
C TRP A 291 8.15 -21.19 0.59
N HIS A 292 8.20 -21.56 -0.70
CA HIS A 292 6.99 -21.74 -1.49
C HIS A 292 6.08 -22.87 -0.93
N GLN A 293 6.66 -24.01 -0.55
CA GLN A 293 5.89 -25.13 0.01
C GLN A 293 5.31 -24.81 1.40
N CYS A 294 6.03 -24.01 2.21
CA CYS A 294 5.54 -23.52 3.49
C CYS A 294 4.33 -22.60 3.33
N ARG A 295 4.29 -21.76 2.28
CA ARG A 295 3.11 -20.95 1.95
C ARG A 295 1.90 -21.86 1.72
N LEU A 296 2.01 -22.82 0.82
CA LEU A 296 0.91 -23.76 0.53
C LEU A 296 0.50 -24.56 1.78
N GLY A 297 1.49 -25.01 2.56
CA GLY A 297 1.23 -25.74 3.80
C GLY A 297 0.54 -24.90 4.86
N LYS A 298 0.95 -23.64 5.03
CA LYS A 298 0.34 -22.66 5.93
C LYS A 298 -1.13 -22.42 5.56
N GLU A 299 -1.38 -22.06 4.31
CA GLU A 299 -2.73 -21.80 3.80
C GLU A 299 -3.64 -23.02 4.04
N ARG A 300 -3.20 -24.19 3.63
CA ARG A 300 -3.95 -25.43 3.84
C ARG A 300 -4.21 -25.75 5.32
N LEU A 301 -3.21 -25.59 6.19
CA LEU A 301 -3.37 -25.87 7.62
C LEU A 301 -4.30 -24.86 8.31
N PHE A 302 -4.43 -23.64 7.81
CA PHE A 302 -5.40 -22.67 8.31
C PHE A 302 -6.82 -22.96 7.78
N GLU A 303 -6.97 -23.31 6.51
CA GLU A 303 -8.27 -23.56 5.87
C GLU A 303 -8.91 -24.88 6.30
N GLU A 304 -8.10 -25.93 6.51
CA GLU A 304 -8.57 -27.27 6.88
C GLU A 304 -8.37 -27.55 8.38
N PRO A 305 -9.35 -27.29 9.27
CA PRO A 305 -9.17 -27.47 10.73
C PRO A 305 -8.81 -28.90 11.15
N ARG A 306 -9.18 -29.91 10.36
CA ARG A 306 -8.88 -31.32 10.63
C ARG A 306 -7.47 -31.74 10.20
N SER A 307 -6.83 -31.01 9.31
CA SER A 307 -5.48 -31.30 8.84
C SER A 307 -4.45 -30.95 9.92
N GLN A 308 -3.66 -31.94 10.38
CA GLN A 308 -2.66 -31.72 11.42
C GLN A 308 -1.25 -31.47 10.85
N LYS A 309 -1.03 -31.84 9.58
CA LYS A 309 0.26 -31.74 8.92
C LYS A 309 0.14 -31.61 7.41
N HIS A 310 1.14 -30.99 6.81
CA HIS A 310 1.32 -30.85 5.37
C HIS A 310 2.67 -31.45 4.98
N PRO A 311 2.72 -32.42 4.02
CA PRO A 311 3.98 -32.99 3.56
C PRO A 311 4.79 -31.96 2.74
N VAL A 312 6.08 -31.90 2.97
CA VAL A 312 7.03 -31.03 2.26
C VAL A 312 8.13 -31.93 1.67
N ALA A 313 8.43 -31.73 0.38
CA ALA A 313 9.41 -32.53 -0.32
C ALA A 313 10.37 -31.66 -1.13
N LEU A 314 11.67 -31.86 -0.95
CA LEU A 314 12.73 -31.15 -1.69
C LEU A 314 13.47 -32.12 -2.61
N LEU A 315 13.85 -31.64 -3.77
CA LEU A 315 14.76 -32.37 -4.65
C LEU A 315 16.18 -32.35 -4.04
N GLY A 316 16.75 -33.54 -3.82
CA GLY A 316 18.12 -33.69 -3.38
C GLY A 316 19.09 -33.47 -4.55
N LYS A 317 20.22 -32.81 -4.27
CA LYS A 317 21.35 -32.74 -5.21
C LYS A 317 22.18 -34.02 -5.08
N GLY A 318 22.27 -34.79 -6.15
CA GLY A 318 23.14 -35.97 -6.21
C GLY A 318 23.49 -36.34 -7.65
N SER A 319 24.72 -36.78 -7.85
CA SER A 319 25.22 -37.24 -9.15
C SER A 319 24.65 -38.59 -9.63
N LYS A 320 23.73 -39.17 -8.88
CA LYS A 320 22.99 -40.39 -9.29
C LYS A 320 21.72 -40.03 -10.02
N LEU A 321 21.36 -40.76 -11.04
CA LEU A 321 20.18 -40.59 -11.90
C LEU A 321 18.83 -40.48 -11.16
N VAL A 322 18.84 -40.74 -9.86
CA VAL A 322 17.73 -40.51 -8.92
C VAL A 322 18.30 -39.71 -7.74
N GLY A 323 18.30 -38.39 -7.85
CA GLY A 323 18.55 -37.53 -6.68
C GLY A 323 17.54 -37.86 -5.59
N GLY A 324 18.01 -38.25 -4.40
CA GLY A 324 17.13 -38.60 -3.29
C GLY A 324 16.19 -37.44 -2.96
N THR A 325 14.90 -37.70 -2.75
CA THR A 325 13.96 -36.67 -2.27
C THR A 325 14.14 -36.51 -0.77
N ILE A 326 14.44 -35.33 -0.29
CA ILE A 326 14.42 -34.98 1.14
C ILE A 326 12.97 -34.72 1.51
N LYS A 327 12.44 -35.47 2.48
CA LYS A 327 11.05 -35.34 2.94
C LYS A 327 11.00 -34.80 4.36
N THR A 328 10.11 -33.89 4.60
CA THR A 328 9.76 -33.36 5.91
C THR A 328 8.28 -33.06 5.97
N GLU A 329 7.78 -32.55 7.07
CA GLU A 329 6.40 -32.13 7.22
C GLU A 329 6.31 -30.82 8.00
N LEU A 330 5.38 -29.97 7.62
CA LEU A 330 4.95 -28.80 8.37
C LEU A 330 3.74 -29.19 9.22
N THR A 331 3.82 -29.02 10.52
CA THR A 331 2.74 -29.38 11.45
C THR A 331 1.92 -28.16 11.85
N ARG A 332 0.69 -28.38 12.31
CA ARG A 332 -0.15 -27.32 12.90
C ARG A 332 0.51 -26.67 14.11
N GLU A 333 1.23 -27.45 14.90
CA GLU A 333 1.97 -26.92 16.06
C GLU A 333 3.14 -26.01 15.62
N ASP A 334 3.84 -26.36 14.52
CA ASP A 334 4.87 -25.48 13.92
C ASP A 334 4.25 -24.14 13.51
N VAL A 335 3.10 -24.18 12.83
CA VAL A 335 2.37 -22.97 12.39
C VAL A 335 1.92 -22.14 13.60
N LYS A 336 1.35 -22.78 14.63
CA LYS A 336 0.94 -22.08 15.85
C LYS A 336 2.13 -21.42 16.55
N GLN A 337 3.20 -22.17 16.80
CA GLN A 337 4.38 -21.66 17.51
C GLN A 337 5.08 -20.55 16.73
N ALA A 338 5.30 -20.74 15.42
CA ALA A 338 6.00 -19.75 14.61
C ALA A 338 5.15 -18.52 14.30
N LEU A 339 3.85 -18.70 13.98
CA LEU A 339 3.03 -17.60 13.49
C LEU A 339 2.19 -16.96 14.61
N VAL A 340 1.45 -17.75 15.39
CA VAL A 340 0.60 -17.16 16.45
C VAL A 340 1.44 -16.59 17.58
N GLU A 341 2.41 -17.35 18.08
CA GLU A 341 3.26 -16.88 19.18
C GLU A 341 4.42 -15.99 18.70
N GLY A 342 4.88 -16.14 17.44
CA GLY A 342 5.98 -15.33 16.89
C GLY A 342 5.53 -13.98 16.33
N PHE A 343 4.42 -13.95 15.55
CA PHE A 343 3.96 -12.72 14.91
C PHE A 343 2.83 -12.01 15.67
N PHE A 344 2.08 -12.73 16.48
CA PHE A 344 0.99 -12.18 17.30
C PHE A 344 1.17 -12.54 18.79
N PRO A 345 2.35 -12.28 19.40
CA PRO A 345 2.54 -12.56 20.81
C PRO A 345 1.57 -11.76 21.67
N LYS A 346 1.22 -12.30 22.85
CA LYS A 346 0.54 -11.54 23.89
C LYS A 346 1.54 -10.58 24.53
N VAL A 347 1.33 -9.30 24.37
CA VAL A 347 2.21 -8.24 24.84
C VAL A 347 1.40 -7.18 25.59
N ALA A 348 2.03 -6.45 26.51
CA ALA A 348 1.43 -5.29 27.13
C ALA A 348 1.31 -4.13 26.12
N SER A 349 0.34 -3.23 26.29
CA SER A 349 0.15 -2.04 25.44
C SER A 349 1.36 -1.08 25.46
N SER A 350 2.24 -1.19 26.46
CA SER A 350 3.49 -0.44 26.60
C SER A 350 4.69 -1.08 25.88
N GLU A 351 4.56 -2.33 25.41
CA GLU A 351 5.65 -3.01 24.73
C GLU A 351 5.77 -2.52 23.28
N MET A 352 6.88 -1.84 23.00
CA MET A 352 7.15 -1.29 21.68
C MET A 352 7.97 -2.26 20.82
N PRO A 353 7.83 -2.23 19.49
CA PRO A 353 8.65 -3.03 18.60
C PRO A 353 10.12 -2.66 18.72
N ALA A 354 10.98 -3.65 18.55
CA ALA A 354 12.43 -3.45 18.54
C ALA A 354 12.84 -2.47 17.45
N ARG A 355 13.71 -1.52 17.79
CA ARG A 355 14.27 -0.59 16.81
C ARG A 355 15.32 -1.30 15.95
N GLN A 356 15.36 -0.96 14.67
CA GLN A 356 16.41 -1.44 13.78
C GLN A 356 17.78 -1.02 14.34
N ARG A 357 18.66 -1.98 14.55
CA ARG A 357 20.04 -1.69 14.97
C ARG A 357 20.75 -1.02 13.78
N ARG A 358 21.23 0.20 13.97
CA ARG A 358 22.09 0.88 12.99
C ARG A 358 23.46 0.22 13.00
N ILE A 359 23.69 -0.73 12.11
CA ILE A 359 25.01 -1.32 11.83
C ILE A 359 25.63 -0.48 10.71
N GLY A 360 26.94 -0.15 10.81
CA GLY A 360 27.63 0.73 9.87
C GLY A 360 27.62 0.26 8.41
N PHE A 361 27.50 -1.06 8.17
CA PHE A 361 27.31 -1.64 6.83
C PHE A 361 26.13 -2.58 6.86
N GLN A 362 25.18 -2.37 5.96
CA GLN A 362 24.02 -3.22 5.77
C GLN A 362 23.90 -3.59 4.29
N GLU A 363 23.37 -4.76 4.01
CA GLU A 363 23.00 -5.13 2.65
C GLU A 363 21.85 -4.24 2.18
N LEU A 364 21.96 -3.71 0.96
CA LEU A 364 20.88 -2.92 0.36
C LEU A 364 19.71 -3.83 -0.01
N GLY A 365 18.50 -3.45 0.36
CA GLY A 365 17.27 -4.19 0.11
C GLY A 365 16.08 -3.49 0.74
N LEU A 366 14.88 -4.08 0.61
CA LEU A 366 13.69 -3.55 1.25
C LEU A 366 13.86 -3.48 2.78
N PRO A 367 13.40 -2.39 3.44
CA PRO A 367 13.56 -2.17 4.88
C PRO A 367 12.52 -2.97 5.68
N TYR A 368 12.66 -4.30 5.70
CA TYR A 368 11.78 -5.15 6.49
C TYR A 368 11.80 -4.78 7.97
N ALA A 369 10.64 -4.95 8.63
CA ALA A 369 10.52 -4.67 10.06
C ALA A 369 11.53 -5.47 10.88
N ALA A 370 12.20 -4.81 11.84
CA ALA A 370 13.18 -5.45 12.72
C ALA A 370 12.53 -6.35 13.79
N ASP A 371 11.28 -6.09 14.13
CA ASP A 371 10.46 -6.88 15.06
C ASP A 371 9.30 -7.51 14.29
N ALA A 372 9.19 -8.83 14.35
CA ALA A 372 8.12 -9.57 13.69
C ALA A 372 6.78 -9.51 14.44
N ALA A 373 6.75 -8.96 15.66
CA ALA A 373 5.56 -8.93 16.50
C ALA A 373 4.56 -7.84 16.04
N ILE A 374 3.59 -8.22 15.20
CA ILE A 374 2.52 -7.32 14.70
C ILE A 374 1.78 -6.65 15.86
N THR A 375 1.56 -7.36 16.96
CA THR A 375 0.91 -6.82 18.17
C THR A 375 1.68 -5.68 18.82
N LYS A 376 3.03 -5.69 18.79
CA LYS A 376 3.84 -4.56 19.28
C LYS A 376 3.75 -3.34 18.35
N HIS A 377 3.70 -3.57 17.04
CA HIS A 377 3.46 -2.49 16.08
C HIS A 377 2.09 -1.86 16.28
N LEU A 378 1.07 -2.67 16.56
CA LEU A 378 -0.27 -2.19 16.90
C LEU A 378 -0.26 -1.39 18.21
N ALA A 379 0.44 -1.87 19.26
CA ALA A 379 0.59 -1.14 20.53
C ALA A 379 1.22 0.24 20.29
N ARG A 380 2.30 0.30 19.51
CA ARG A 380 2.96 1.56 19.10
C ARG A 380 2.00 2.48 18.33
N PHE A 381 1.24 1.94 17.39
CA PHE A 381 0.28 2.72 16.62
C PHE A 381 -0.78 3.35 17.53
N LEU A 382 -1.46 2.55 18.36
CA LEU A 382 -2.53 3.04 19.23
C LEU A 382 -2.05 4.01 20.32
N SER A 383 -0.81 3.86 20.82
CA SER A 383 -0.22 4.74 21.83
C SER A 383 0.16 6.12 21.28
N ARG A 384 0.62 6.19 20.02
CA ARG A 384 1.07 7.46 19.41
C ARG A 384 -0.07 8.38 18.98
N GLN A 385 -1.25 7.84 18.69
CA GLN A 385 -2.33 8.63 18.07
C GLN A 385 -2.98 9.65 19.00
N VAL A 386 -2.70 9.58 20.28
CA VAL A 386 -3.44 10.31 21.30
C VAL A 386 -2.84 11.68 21.61
N GLN A 387 -1.59 11.96 21.24
CA GLN A 387 -0.90 13.15 21.75
C GLN A 387 -1.18 14.43 20.94
N ASP A 388 -1.63 14.36 19.68
CA ASP A 388 -1.43 15.47 18.77
C ASP A 388 -2.62 15.95 17.92
N SER A 389 -3.88 15.63 18.27
CA SER A 389 -5.01 16.13 17.49
C SER A 389 -6.21 16.54 18.35
N PRO A 390 -6.77 17.76 18.18
CA PRO A 390 -8.00 18.20 18.83
C PRO A 390 -9.23 17.33 18.49
N GLU A 391 -9.22 16.67 17.34
CA GLU A 391 -10.26 15.72 16.94
C GLU A 391 -10.12 14.40 17.70
N LEU A 392 -8.87 14.02 18.03
CA LEU A 392 -8.55 12.85 18.84
C LEU A 392 -8.88 13.06 20.33
N GLU A 393 -9.00 14.30 20.82
CA GLU A 393 -9.52 14.56 22.18
C GLU A 393 -10.96 14.06 22.38
N LYS A 394 -11.72 13.93 21.30
CA LYS A 394 -13.07 13.34 21.29
C LYS A 394 -13.07 11.82 21.13
N ILE A 395 -11.90 11.22 20.82
CA ILE A 395 -11.75 9.79 20.66
C ILE A 395 -11.72 9.12 22.04
N ARG A 396 -12.25 7.92 22.10
CA ARG A 396 -12.23 7.04 23.25
C ARG A 396 -10.79 6.76 23.69
N ARG A 397 -10.32 7.53 24.67
CA ARG A 397 -8.97 7.53 25.19
C ARG A 397 -8.89 6.74 26.48
N GLY A 398 -7.97 5.80 26.57
CA GLY A 398 -7.68 5.08 27.80
C GLY A 398 -6.94 5.94 28.83
N ARG A 399 -6.85 5.44 30.06
CA ARG A 399 -6.19 6.10 31.20
C ARG A 399 -4.72 6.37 30.95
N ASN A 400 -4.06 5.49 30.20
CA ASN A 400 -2.63 5.59 29.85
C ASN A 400 -2.41 6.26 28.50
N GLY A 401 -3.42 6.86 27.90
CA GLY A 401 -3.31 7.55 26.64
C GLY A 401 -3.41 6.67 25.40
N LEU A 402 -3.79 5.39 25.54
CA LEU A 402 -4.02 4.48 24.44
C LEU A 402 -5.30 4.84 23.68
N ALA A 403 -5.28 4.87 22.36
CA ALA A 403 -6.50 4.92 21.56
C ALA A 403 -7.24 3.58 21.69
N CYS A 404 -8.47 3.59 22.19
CA CYS A 404 -9.25 2.40 22.51
C CYS A 404 -10.37 2.19 21.48
N PRO A 405 -10.18 1.35 20.44
CA PRO A 405 -11.22 1.12 19.43
C PRO A 405 -12.49 0.51 20.03
N THR A 406 -13.63 0.87 19.44
CA THR A 406 -14.93 0.25 19.75
C THR A 406 -15.24 -0.90 18.79
N HIS A 407 -14.63 -0.88 17.62
CA HIS A 407 -14.80 -1.89 16.57
C HIS A 407 -13.47 -2.20 15.91
N VAL A 408 -13.38 -3.39 15.31
CA VAL A 408 -12.25 -3.81 14.47
C VAL A 408 -12.76 -4.29 13.13
N LEU A 409 -12.17 -3.79 12.06
CA LEU A 409 -12.33 -4.28 10.69
C LEU A 409 -11.03 -4.95 10.26
N PHE A 410 -11.09 -6.23 9.96
CA PHE A 410 -9.95 -6.97 9.40
C PHE A 410 -9.94 -6.89 7.88
N ASN A 411 -8.74 -6.75 7.33
CA ASN A 411 -8.47 -6.84 5.90
C ASN A 411 -7.15 -7.58 5.64
N GLY A 412 -6.93 -7.97 4.38
CA GLY A 412 -5.72 -8.66 3.95
C GLY A 412 -5.78 -10.18 4.09
N GLY A 413 -5.07 -10.87 3.21
CA GLY A 413 -5.13 -12.33 3.08
C GLY A 413 -4.69 -13.11 4.32
N VAL A 414 -3.81 -12.56 5.16
CA VAL A 414 -3.38 -13.17 6.42
C VAL A 414 -4.52 -13.24 7.43
N MET A 415 -5.40 -12.24 7.43
CA MET A 415 -6.55 -12.18 8.34
C MET A 415 -7.67 -13.17 7.99
N LYS A 416 -7.57 -13.94 6.90
CA LYS A 416 -8.45 -15.11 6.65
C LYS A 416 -8.31 -16.17 7.74
N ALA A 417 -7.14 -16.30 8.35
CA ALA A 417 -6.89 -17.23 9.43
C ALA A 417 -7.58 -16.78 10.73
N GLY A 418 -8.71 -17.40 11.08
CA GLY A 418 -9.51 -17.07 12.27
C GLY A 418 -8.66 -17.05 13.54
N VAL A 419 -7.74 -17.99 13.71
CA VAL A 419 -6.87 -18.08 14.89
C VAL A 419 -5.98 -16.84 15.08
N LEU A 420 -5.58 -16.16 14.00
CA LEU A 420 -4.80 -14.91 14.07
C LEU A 420 -5.69 -13.72 14.45
N ARG A 421 -6.91 -13.66 13.89
CA ARG A 421 -7.92 -12.66 14.28
C ARG A 421 -8.29 -12.80 15.75
N ASP A 422 -8.59 -14.03 16.20
CA ASP A 422 -8.95 -14.32 17.58
C ASP A 422 -7.82 -13.90 18.54
N ARG A 423 -6.56 -14.19 18.20
CA ARG A 423 -5.40 -13.78 18.99
C ARG A 423 -5.26 -12.25 19.05
N LEU A 424 -5.47 -11.54 17.95
CA LEU A 424 -5.40 -10.08 17.93
C LEU A 424 -6.52 -9.46 18.78
N ILE A 425 -7.74 -9.98 18.69
CA ILE A 425 -8.87 -9.58 19.55
C ILE A 425 -8.57 -9.89 21.01
N GLU A 426 -7.98 -11.03 21.33
CA GLU A 426 -7.58 -11.37 22.70
C GLU A 426 -6.59 -10.34 23.27
N VAL A 427 -5.59 -9.94 22.49
CA VAL A 427 -4.59 -8.94 22.89
C VAL A 427 -5.24 -7.58 23.09
N LEU A 428 -6.08 -7.12 22.13
CA LEU A 428 -6.82 -5.87 22.25
C LEU A 428 -7.73 -5.85 23.46
N ASN A 429 -8.44 -6.94 23.73
CA ASN A 429 -9.34 -7.05 24.88
C ASN A 429 -8.57 -6.99 26.22
N GLY A 430 -7.35 -7.55 26.27
CA GLY A 430 -6.47 -7.36 27.41
C GLY A 430 -6.15 -5.89 27.67
N TRP A 431 -5.76 -5.16 26.62
CA TRP A 431 -5.48 -3.72 26.74
C TRP A 431 -6.72 -2.89 27.08
N LEU A 432 -7.88 -3.16 26.45
CA LEU A 432 -9.13 -2.48 26.75
C LEU A 432 -9.54 -2.67 28.21
N HIS A 433 -9.39 -3.87 28.75
CA HIS A 433 -9.66 -4.16 30.16
C HIS A 433 -8.74 -3.38 31.09
N GLU A 434 -7.42 -3.31 30.79
CA GLU A 434 -6.45 -2.50 31.56
C GLU A 434 -6.81 -1.01 31.54
N GLU A 435 -7.34 -0.51 30.43
CA GLU A 435 -7.79 0.88 30.25
C GLU A 435 -9.19 1.14 30.81
N GLY A 436 -9.89 0.11 31.32
CA GLY A 436 -11.20 0.20 31.95
C GLY A 436 -12.38 0.22 30.99
N PHE A 437 -12.23 -0.37 29.82
CA PHE A 437 -13.27 -0.50 28.80
C PHE A 437 -13.76 -1.95 28.68
N GLU A 438 -15.00 -2.08 28.19
CA GLU A 438 -15.57 -3.38 27.87
C GLU A 438 -14.84 -4.05 26.70
N PRO A 439 -14.70 -5.39 26.73
CA PRO A 439 -14.07 -6.14 25.65
C PRO A 439 -14.90 -6.10 24.36
N LEU A 440 -14.20 -6.21 23.23
CA LEU A 440 -14.82 -6.39 21.93
C LEU A 440 -15.41 -7.79 21.82
N GLY A 441 -16.68 -7.88 21.49
CA GLY A 441 -17.37 -9.13 21.17
C GLY A 441 -17.50 -9.35 19.67
N SER A 442 -18.29 -10.33 19.27
CA SER A 442 -18.52 -10.65 17.86
C SER A 442 -19.26 -9.56 17.08
N ARG A 443 -20.01 -8.69 17.77
CA ARG A 443 -20.73 -7.58 17.13
C ARG A 443 -19.80 -6.42 16.79
N GLU A 444 -18.74 -6.25 17.55
CA GLU A 444 -17.75 -5.20 17.42
C GLU A 444 -16.66 -5.56 16.38
N VAL A 445 -16.61 -6.84 15.96
CA VAL A 445 -15.81 -7.27 14.80
C VAL A 445 -16.63 -7.07 13.54
N LEU A 446 -16.17 -6.16 12.67
CA LEU A 446 -16.81 -5.83 11.40
C LEU A 446 -16.26 -6.78 10.32
N ASP A 447 -16.89 -7.92 10.14
CA ASP A 447 -16.43 -8.93 9.17
C ASP A 447 -16.89 -8.57 7.75
N ALA A 448 -15.94 -8.44 6.83
CA ALA A 448 -16.21 -8.51 5.40
C ALA A 448 -16.22 -10.00 4.98
N PRO A 449 -17.19 -10.44 4.18
CA PRO A 449 -17.34 -11.87 3.84
C PRO A 449 -16.19 -12.41 2.98
N ASP A 450 -15.48 -11.56 2.26
CA ASP A 450 -14.42 -11.92 1.33
C ASP A 450 -13.23 -10.96 1.45
N LEU A 451 -12.24 -11.35 2.26
CA LEU A 451 -11.06 -10.52 2.53
C LEU A 451 -10.07 -10.45 1.37
N GLU A 452 -10.16 -11.34 0.39
CA GLU A 452 -9.25 -11.34 -0.76
C GLU A 452 -9.65 -10.30 -1.81
N HIS A 453 -10.95 -10.04 -1.94
CA HIS A 453 -11.48 -9.13 -2.93
C HIS A 453 -12.10 -7.87 -2.31
N ALA A 454 -12.06 -7.76 -0.98
CA ALA A 454 -12.67 -6.65 -0.25
C ALA A 454 -12.21 -5.29 -0.79
N VAL A 455 -10.91 -5.11 -0.99
CA VAL A 455 -10.33 -3.84 -1.46
C VAL A 455 -10.84 -3.49 -2.87
N ALA A 456 -10.80 -4.42 -3.82
CA ALA A 456 -11.31 -4.19 -5.18
C ALA A 456 -12.83 -3.93 -5.19
N ARG A 457 -13.61 -4.72 -4.43
CA ARG A 457 -15.06 -4.53 -4.28
C ARG A 457 -15.40 -3.18 -3.67
N GLY A 458 -14.73 -2.83 -2.58
CA GLY A 458 -14.93 -1.55 -1.90
C GLY A 458 -14.55 -0.34 -2.76
N ALA A 459 -13.51 -0.46 -3.59
CA ALA A 459 -13.16 0.56 -4.56
C ALA A 459 -14.29 0.77 -5.59
N ALA A 460 -14.85 -0.31 -6.15
CA ALA A 460 -15.99 -0.21 -7.05
C ALA A 460 -17.23 0.42 -6.36
N TYR A 461 -17.50 0.04 -5.09
CA TYR A 461 -18.58 0.64 -4.31
C TYR A 461 -18.35 2.13 -4.05
N TYR A 462 -17.11 2.53 -3.73
CA TYR A 462 -16.77 3.95 -3.56
C TYR A 462 -17.06 4.79 -4.80
N GLY A 463 -16.78 4.27 -6.00
CA GLY A 463 -17.11 4.95 -7.24
C GLY A 463 -18.60 5.25 -7.37
N LYS A 464 -19.47 4.39 -6.83
CA LYS A 464 -20.91 4.65 -6.68
C LYS A 464 -21.21 5.74 -5.66
N ALA A 465 -20.59 5.66 -4.47
CA ALA A 465 -20.77 6.65 -3.41
C ALA A 465 -20.39 8.07 -3.87
N ARG A 466 -19.33 8.22 -4.69
CA ARG A 466 -18.93 9.51 -5.30
C ARG A 466 -20.02 10.12 -6.18
N ARG A 467 -20.84 9.30 -6.81
CA ARG A 467 -21.94 9.74 -7.68
C ARG A 467 -23.22 10.05 -6.91
N GLY A 468 -23.13 10.24 -5.58
CA GLY A 468 -24.26 10.58 -4.71
C GLY A 468 -25.17 9.39 -4.35
N LYS A 469 -24.70 8.18 -4.55
CA LYS A 469 -25.45 6.93 -4.32
C LYS A 469 -24.78 6.09 -3.23
N GLY A 470 -24.78 6.54 -1.97
CA GLY A 470 -24.21 5.81 -0.84
C GLY A 470 -23.53 6.70 0.21
N VAL A 471 -22.97 6.07 1.22
CA VAL A 471 -22.22 6.74 2.30
C VAL A 471 -20.83 7.11 1.83
N ARG A 472 -20.42 8.36 2.01
CA ARG A 472 -19.07 8.81 1.68
C ARG A 472 -18.20 8.86 2.94
N ILE A 473 -17.05 8.17 2.90
CA ILE A 473 -15.99 8.33 3.90
C ILE A 473 -15.14 9.52 3.46
N ARG A 474 -15.05 10.53 4.32
CA ARG A 474 -14.18 11.67 4.05
C ARG A 474 -12.75 11.32 4.47
N SER A 475 -11.81 11.58 3.58
CA SER A 475 -10.39 11.53 3.86
C SER A 475 -9.80 12.92 3.69
N GLY A 476 -8.72 13.17 4.39
CA GLY A 476 -7.91 14.35 4.21
C GLY A 476 -6.44 13.96 4.12
N ALA A 477 -5.56 14.93 3.93
CA ALA A 477 -4.13 14.72 3.90
C ALA A 477 -3.67 13.88 5.09
N SER A 478 -2.97 12.78 4.83
CA SER A 478 -2.49 11.83 5.85
C SER A 478 -1.30 12.36 6.66
N ARG A 479 -0.68 13.43 6.17
CA ARG A 479 0.45 14.13 6.76
C ARG A 479 0.22 15.65 6.66
N THR A 480 0.93 16.41 7.47
CA THR A 480 1.10 17.85 7.25
C THR A 480 2.23 18.03 6.25
N TYR A 481 2.02 18.85 5.20
CA TYR A 481 3.04 19.11 4.19
C TYR A 481 3.51 20.57 4.24
N TYR A 482 4.81 20.73 4.00
CA TYR A 482 5.47 22.02 4.04
C TYR A 482 6.32 22.24 2.79
N VAL A 483 6.51 23.51 2.46
CA VAL A 483 7.51 23.96 1.49
C VAL A 483 8.66 24.61 2.27
N GLY A 484 9.88 24.22 1.94
CA GLY A 484 11.09 24.81 2.49
C GLY A 484 11.30 26.21 1.93
N ILE A 485 11.40 27.21 2.82
CA ILE A 485 11.66 28.61 2.48
C ILE A 485 13.04 28.99 3.04
N GLU A 486 13.95 29.35 2.17
CA GLU A 486 15.25 29.85 2.59
C GLU A 486 15.13 31.24 3.23
N SER A 487 15.79 31.42 4.37
CA SER A 487 15.78 32.71 5.10
C SER A 487 16.62 33.76 4.38
N ALA A 488 16.04 34.95 4.20
CA ALA A 488 16.76 36.10 3.63
C ALA A 488 17.73 36.67 4.67
N LEU A 489 18.83 36.00 4.93
CA LEU A 489 19.90 36.42 5.84
C LEU A 489 21.19 36.69 5.07
N PRO A 490 22.06 37.59 5.57
CA PRO A 490 23.39 37.78 5.00
C PRO A 490 24.18 36.47 4.98
N ALA A 491 24.90 36.22 3.89
CA ALA A 491 25.77 35.07 3.77
C ALA A 491 26.87 35.07 4.84
N VAL A 492 27.01 33.95 5.54
CA VAL A 492 28.08 33.72 6.52
C VAL A 492 28.96 32.58 5.99
N PRO A 493 30.27 32.78 5.84
CA PRO A 493 31.16 31.75 5.32
C PRO A 493 31.08 30.45 6.14
N GLY A 494 30.79 29.34 5.46
CA GLY A 494 30.69 28.01 6.09
C GLY A 494 29.37 27.70 6.78
N LEU A 495 28.37 28.58 6.66
CA LEU A 495 26.99 28.34 7.13
C LEU A 495 26.04 28.48 5.95
N GLU A 496 25.19 27.49 5.76
CA GLU A 496 24.05 27.56 4.84
C GLU A 496 22.96 28.46 5.42
N ALA A 497 22.18 29.12 4.55
CA ALA A 497 21.05 29.91 5.00
C ALA A 497 20.02 28.99 5.70
N PRO A 498 19.49 29.40 6.88
CA PRO A 498 18.50 28.56 7.58
C PRO A 498 17.26 28.37 6.74
N LEU A 499 16.81 27.12 6.66
CA LEU A 499 15.56 26.75 6.04
C LEU A 499 14.42 26.93 7.04
N LYS A 500 13.27 27.44 6.59
CA LYS A 500 12.02 27.51 7.35
C LYS A 500 11.00 26.60 6.68
N ALA A 501 10.18 25.89 7.46
CA ALA A 501 9.11 25.04 6.93
C ALA A 501 7.78 25.80 6.95
N LEU A 502 7.22 26.09 5.76
CA LEU A 502 5.93 26.74 5.60
C LEU A 502 4.85 25.69 5.37
N CYS A 503 3.89 25.56 6.27
CA CYS A 503 2.77 24.64 6.13
C CYS A 503 1.89 25.05 4.93
N VAL A 504 1.80 24.21 3.93
CA VAL A 504 0.99 24.42 2.73
C VAL A 504 -0.23 23.49 2.70
N VAL A 505 -0.17 22.33 3.36
CA VAL A 505 -1.32 21.42 3.54
C VAL A 505 -1.32 20.93 4.98
N PRO A 506 -2.27 21.35 5.81
CA PRO A 506 -2.42 20.83 7.17
C PRO A 506 -2.93 19.37 7.16
N PHE A 507 -2.63 18.64 8.21
CA PHE A 507 -3.18 17.31 8.43
C PHE A 507 -4.71 17.33 8.33
N GLY A 508 -5.28 16.38 7.60
CA GLY A 508 -6.73 16.27 7.45
C GLY A 508 -7.36 17.26 6.46
N MET A 509 -6.59 18.06 5.73
CA MET A 509 -7.13 18.91 4.65
C MET A 509 -7.86 18.03 3.63
N GLU A 510 -9.16 18.28 3.44
CA GLU A 510 -10.03 17.40 2.65
C GLU A 510 -9.69 17.41 1.16
N GLU A 511 -9.88 16.25 0.52
CA GLU A 511 -9.79 16.13 -0.94
C GLU A 511 -10.76 17.08 -1.63
N GLY A 512 -10.30 17.67 -2.74
CA GLY A 512 -11.06 18.67 -3.49
C GLY A 512 -11.02 20.06 -2.90
N THR A 513 -10.28 20.30 -1.78
CA THR A 513 -10.16 21.63 -1.17
C THR A 513 -8.92 22.38 -1.63
N GLU A 514 -9.03 23.70 -1.64
CA GLU A 514 -7.94 24.62 -1.95
C GLU A 514 -7.65 25.52 -0.74
N ALA A 515 -6.38 25.84 -0.55
CA ALA A 515 -5.97 26.81 0.46
C ALA A 515 -5.03 27.85 -0.16
N LYS A 516 -5.11 29.10 0.34
CA LYS A 516 -4.35 30.23 -0.18
C LYS A 516 -3.60 30.93 0.94
N ILE A 517 -2.31 31.12 0.75
CA ILE A 517 -1.46 31.88 1.67
C ILE A 517 -1.31 33.28 1.10
N LEU A 518 -2.21 34.19 1.53
CA LEU A 518 -2.35 35.53 0.97
C LEU A 518 -1.63 36.61 1.80
N ASP A 519 -1.28 36.31 3.05
CA ASP A 519 -0.66 37.22 4.01
C ASP A 519 0.86 37.36 3.83
N ARG A 520 1.46 36.54 2.94
CA ARG A 520 2.91 36.53 2.68
C ARG A 520 3.20 36.41 1.20
N GLU A 521 4.32 37.06 0.79
CA GLU A 521 4.89 36.94 -0.55
C GLU A 521 6.28 36.31 -0.46
N PHE A 522 6.60 35.48 -1.43
CA PHE A 522 7.88 34.77 -1.53
C PHE A 522 8.58 35.13 -2.84
N GLY A 523 9.89 35.14 -2.86
CA GLY A 523 10.67 35.32 -4.07
C GLY A 523 10.73 34.00 -4.87
N LEU A 524 10.21 33.97 -6.10
CA LEU A 524 10.30 32.85 -7.01
C LEU A 524 11.33 33.11 -8.10
N VAL A 525 12.34 32.22 -8.23
CA VAL A 525 13.32 32.29 -9.32
C VAL A 525 12.67 31.71 -10.58
N VAL A 526 12.70 32.47 -11.69
CA VAL A 526 12.18 32.05 -13.00
C VAL A 526 13.28 32.10 -14.04
N GLY A 527 13.20 31.22 -15.04
CA GLY A 527 14.14 31.14 -16.17
C GLY A 527 15.42 30.35 -15.89
N GLU A 528 15.69 29.99 -14.65
CA GLU A 528 16.80 29.13 -14.25
C GLU A 528 16.29 27.90 -13.49
N ALA A 529 17.11 26.85 -13.41
CA ALA A 529 16.80 25.68 -12.60
C ALA A 529 16.81 26.07 -11.11
N ALA A 530 15.70 25.83 -10.44
CA ALA A 530 15.54 26.09 -9.02
C ALA A 530 15.13 24.80 -8.29
N GLU A 531 15.69 24.61 -7.11
CA GLU A 531 15.35 23.50 -6.23
C GLU A 531 14.25 23.91 -5.26
N PHE A 532 13.17 23.15 -5.23
CA PHE A 532 12.08 23.31 -4.27
C PHE A 532 12.11 22.16 -3.28
N ARG A 533 12.32 22.49 -2.02
CA ARG A 533 12.38 21.51 -0.93
C ARG A 533 10.99 21.31 -0.36
N PHE A 534 10.52 20.07 -0.39
CA PHE A 534 9.27 19.65 0.23
C PHE A 534 9.55 18.86 1.50
N LEU A 535 8.72 19.07 2.51
CA LEU A 535 8.86 18.40 3.79
C LEU A 535 7.50 17.90 4.25
N SER A 536 7.47 16.86 5.09
CA SER A 536 6.24 16.32 5.64
C SER A 536 6.39 15.90 7.09
N SER A 537 5.26 15.85 7.80
CA SER A 537 5.21 15.37 9.18
C SER A 537 3.99 14.49 9.40
N SER A 538 4.21 13.33 9.98
CA SER A 538 3.14 12.45 10.46
C SER A 538 2.72 12.76 11.90
N VAL A 539 3.52 13.56 12.63
CA VAL A 539 3.31 13.87 14.06
C VAL A 539 2.76 15.27 14.29
N ARG A 540 3.11 16.25 13.46
CA ARG A 540 2.66 17.65 13.61
C ARG A 540 1.28 17.86 12.97
N LYS A 541 0.24 17.47 13.69
CA LYS A 541 -1.16 17.50 13.18
C LYS A 541 -1.89 18.81 13.48
N GLN A 542 -1.33 19.68 14.35
CA GLN A 542 -1.92 20.95 14.75
C GLN A 542 -1.50 22.14 13.87
N ASP A 543 -0.48 21.96 13.03
CA ASP A 543 0.00 23.05 12.19
C ASP A 543 -1.04 23.44 11.15
N GLN A 544 -1.28 24.74 11.02
CA GLN A 544 -2.28 25.29 10.12
C GLN A 544 -1.63 25.86 8.86
N ILE A 545 -2.44 26.05 7.82
CA ILE A 545 -2.03 26.67 6.57
C ILE A 545 -1.33 28.02 6.86
N GLY A 546 -0.17 28.26 6.25
CA GLY A 546 0.62 29.46 6.45
C GLY A 546 1.47 29.49 7.73
N SER A 547 1.39 28.46 8.61
CA SER A 547 2.29 28.34 9.76
C SER A 547 3.74 28.21 9.27
N LEU A 548 4.63 29.06 9.79
CA LEU A 548 6.06 29.06 9.44
C LEU A 548 6.88 28.63 10.64
N LEU A 549 7.62 27.54 10.48
CA LEU A 549 8.45 26.93 11.52
C LEU A 549 9.92 27.24 11.24
N GLU A 550 10.66 27.62 12.27
CA GLU A 550 12.10 27.91 12.20
C GLU A 550 12.97 26.78 12.75
N ASP A 551 12.40 25.96 13.63
CA ASP A 551 13.03 24.78 14.21
C ASP A 551 11.95 23.69 14.42
N TRP A 552 12.24 22.48 13.99
CA TRP A 552 11.31 21.34 14.08
C TRP A 552 11.97 20.02 14.51
N GLY A 553 13.28 20.03 14.80
CA GLY A 553 14.02 18.84 15.23
C GLY A 553 13.81 17.63 14.28
N ASP A 554 13.48 16.47 14.86
CA ASP A 554 13.21 15.22 14.13
C ASP A 554 11.73 15.02 13.79
N GLU A 555 10.88 16.06 13.93
CA GLU A 555 9.42 15.94 13.73
C GLU A 555 8.99 16.09 12.26
N ILE A 556 9.86 16.66 11.43
CA ILE A 556 9.61 16.88 10.00
C ILE A 556 10.67 16.13 9.19
N GLU A 557 10.21 15.35 8.23
CA GLU A 557 11.04 14.61 7.27
C GLU A 557 11.13 15.39 5.96
N GLU A 558 12.32 15.46 5.39
CA GLU A 558 12.51 16.04 4.06
C GLU A 558 12.14 15.00 2.98
N LEU A 559 11.31 15.42 2.04
CA LEU A 559 10.97 14.65 0.85
C LEU A 559 12.02 14.91 -0.25
N SER A 560 11.97 14.14 -1.33
CA SER A 560 12.85 14.38 -2.47
C SER A 560 12.64 15.80 -3.01
N PRO A 561 13.69 16.60 -3.14
CA PRO A 561 13.57 17.96 -3.67
C PRO A 561 13.14 17.95 -5.13
N LEU A 562 12.36 18.95 -5.52
CA LEU A 562 11.93 19.16 -6.89
C LEU A 562 12.85 20.18 -7.57
N GLU A 563 13.58 19.74 -8.58
CA GLU A 563 14.39 20.62 -9.44
C GLU A 563 13.60 20.95 -10.72
N VAL A 564 13.22 22.22 -10.92
CA VAL A 564 12.44 22.62 -12.08
C VAL A 564 12.83 24.02 -12.56
N THR A 565 12.81 24.21 -13.87
CA THR A 565 12.93 25.53 -14.50
C THR A 565 11.54 26.07 -14.82
N LEU A 566 11.11 27.09 -14.10
CA LEU A 566 9.83 27.76 -14.35
C LEU A 566 10.04 28.83 -15.43
N LYS A 567 9.38 28.66 -16.59
CA LYS A 567 9.58 29.51 -17.76
C LYS A 567 8.76 30.78 -17.66
N LEU A 568 9.38 31.91 -17.96
CA LEU A 568 8.74 33.19 -18.24
C LEU A 568 9.51 33.88 -19.38
N GLU A 569 8.82 34.15 -20.50
CA GLU A 569 9.45 34.74 -21.68
C GLU A 569 10.06 36.10 -21.37
N GLY A 570 11.35 36.27 -21.67
CA GLY A 570 12.09 37.54 -21.54
C GLY A 570 12.58 37.89 -20.12
N GLN A 571 12.48 36.96 -19.15
CA GLN A 571 12.97 37.22 -17.77
C GLN A 571 13.73 36.01 -17.23
N GLU A 572 14.92 35.74 -17.74
CA GLU A 572 15.82 34.71 -17.23
C GLU A 572 16.54 35.17 -15.96
N GLY A 573 16.58 34.32 -14.92
CA GLY A 573 17.26 34.57 -13.65
C GLY A 573 16.62 35.66 -12.79
N THR A 574 15.35 36.00 -13.01
CA THR A 574 14.63 37.05 -12.28
C THR A 574 13.92 36.45 -11.06
N VAL A 575 13.91 37.17 -9.95
CA VAL A 575 13.15 36.84 -8.74
C VAL A 575 11.82 37.60 -8.77
N LEU A 576 10.70 36.87 -8.83
CA LEU A 576 9.36 37.45 -8.85
C LEU A 576 8.65 37.24 -7.51
N PRO A 577 7.88 38.24 -7.01
CA PRO A 577 7.05 38.07 -5.84
C PRO A 577 5.82 37.22 -6.19
N VAL A 578 5.65 36.12 -5.48
CA VAL A 578 4.54 35.20 -5.63
C VAL A 578 3.87 34.89 -4.30
N ARG A 579 2.62 34.48 -4.37
CA ARG A 579 1.86 33.85 -3.28
C ARG A 579 1.72 32.37 -3.54
N LEU A 580 1.54 31.60 -2.49
CA LEU A 580 1.35 30.17 -2.62
C LEU A 580 -0.13 29.80 -2.46
N GLU A 581 -0.59 28.94 -3.35
CA GLU A 581 -1.87 28.27 -3.26
C GLU A 581 -1.60 26.77 -3.24
N SER A 582 -2.30 26.03 -2.41
CA SER A 582 -2.23 24.57 -2.38
C SER A 582 -3.60 23.96 -2.63
N ARG A 583 -3.61 22.78 -3.18
CA ARG A 583 -4.82 22.02 -3.44
C ARG A 583 -4.56 20.55 -3.17
N VAL A 584 -5.46 19.93 -2.41
CA VAL A 584 -5.58 18.48 -2.39
C VAL A 584 -6.60 18.11 -3.44
N THR A 585 -6.16 17.43 -4.49
CA THR A 585 -7.06 17.09 -5.61
C THR A 585 -8.10 16.05 -5.17
N GLU A 586 -9.16 15.86 -5.96
CA GLU A 586 -10.15 14.81 -5.71
C GLU A 586 -9.56 13.38 -5.77
N VAL A 587 -8.38 13.27 -6.35
CA VAL A 587 -7.62 12.01 -6.44
C VAL A 587 -6.56 11.87 -5.33
N GLY A 588 -6.54 12.81 -4.36
CA GLY A 588 -5.64 12.77 -3.19
C GLY A 588 -4.21 13.19 -3.50
N THR A 589 -3.91 13.81 -4.65
CA THR A 589 -2.58 14.35 -4.95
C THR A 589 -2.45 15.79 -4.49
N LEU A 590 -1.23 16.16 -4.05
CA LEU A 590 -0.91 17.50 -3.64
C LEU A 590 -0.42 18.34 -4.83
N GLU A 591 -1.08 19.48 -5.05
CA GLU A 591 -0.65 20.52 -5.96
C GLU A 591 -0.29 21.78 -5.18
N VAL A 592 0.89 22.34 -5.43
CA VAL A 592 1.30 23.66 -4.93
C VAL A 592 1.48 24.58 -6.12
N TRP A 593 0.86 25.75 -6.06
CA TRP A 593 0.90 26.74 -7.11
C TRP A 593 1.59 28.01 -6.63
N CYS A 594 2.53 28.54 -7.43
CA CYS A 594 3.07 29.87 -7.27
C CYS A 594 2.27 30.84 -8.15
N VAL A 595 1.64 31.82 -7.56
CA VAL A 595 0.79 32.79 -8.26
C VAL A 595 1.41 34.18 -8.16
N SER A 596 1.66 34.84 -9.31
CA SER A 596 2.19 36.21 -9.32
C SER A 596 1.24 37.18 -8.60
N ARG A 597 1.80 38.30 -8.10
CA ARG A 597 1.06 39.29 -7.32
C ARG A 597 -0.18 39.85 -8.04
N ASP A 598 -0.09 40.00 -9.35
CA ASP A 598 -1.18 40.47 -10.23
C ASP A 598 -2.13 39.34 -10.66
N GLY A 599 -1.82 38.08 -10.31
CA GLY A 599 -2.59 36.91 -10.71
C GLY A 599 -2.46 36.52 -12.18
N ALA A 600 -1.63 37.21 -12.96
CA ALA A 600 -1.49 37.00 -14.39
C ALA A 600 -0.68 35.75 -14.73
N GLN A 601 0.21 35.32 -13.85
CA GLN A 601 1.07 34.16 -14.04
C GLN A 601 0.86 33.17 -12.92
N ARG A 602 0.82 31.88 -13.29
CA ARG A 602 0.70 30.77 -12.35
C ARG A 602 1.66 29.65 -12.75
N TRP A 603 2.44 29.18 -11.80
CA TRP A 603 3.34 28.05 -11.99
C TRP A 603 2.96 26.94 -11.03
N LYS A 604 2.79 25.76 -11.56
CA LYS A 604 2.51 24.56 -10.78
C LYS A 604 3.83 23.94 -10.35
N LEU A 605 4.01 23.75 -9.06
CA LEU A 605 5.02 22.88 -8.50
C LEU A 605 4.36 21.52 -8.36
N GLU A 606 4.56 20.65 -9.34
CA GLU A 606 4.19 19.25 -9.20
C GLU A 606 5.32 18.56 -8.43
N LEU A 607 4.96 17.73 -7.46
CA LEU A 607 5.88 16.73 -6.92
C LEU A 607 6.18 15.72 -8.04
N ASN A 608 6.91 16.20 -9.06
CA ASN A 608 7.34 15.41 -10.19
C ASN A 608 8.70 14.82 -9.85
N ILE A 609 8.71 13.53 -9.73
CA ILE A 609 9.92 12.73 -9.66
C ILE A 609 10.62 12.84 -11.00
N ARG A 610 11.56 13.79 -11.12
CA ARG A 610 12.48 13.82 -12.24
C ARG A 610 13.76 13.08 -11.88
N GLU A 611 14.17 12.23 -12.83
CA GLU A 611 15.47 11.58 -12.84
C GLU A 611 16.57 12.60 -12.54
N LYS A 612 17.37 12.35 -11.50
CA LYS A 612 18.70 12.96 -11.45
C LYS A 612 19.43 12.35 -12.64
N ALA A 613 19.71 13.17 -13.67
CA ALA A 613 20.71 12.84 -14.65
C ALA A 613 22.02 12.51 -13.91
N ALA A 614 22.60 11.36 -14.22
CA ALA A 614 23.81 10.82 -13.63
C ALA A 614 25.02 11.75 -13.82
#